data_8f16a32c60ee6c808b359d1ee5df6f29
#
_entry.id   8f16a32c60ee6c808b359d1ee5df6f29
#
_cell.length_a   1.000
_cell.length_b   1.000
_cell.length_c   1.000
_cell.angle_alpha   90.00
_cell.angle_beta   90.00
_cell.angle_gamma   90.00
#
_symmetry.space_group_name_H-M   'P 1'
#
loop_
_entity.id
_entity.type
_entity.pdbx_description
1 polymer ?
#
loop_
_entity_poly.entity_id
_entity_poly.type
_entity_poly.pdbx_seq_one_letter_code
_entity_poly.pdbx_strand_id
1 'polypeptide(L)'
;MKLKALAAVAAATPLMVACGSAEKTSFTLNGAGATFPAPLYNSWFQTMAQETGNQVNYQAVGSGAGVRQYNAKTVDFGASDGAVSDAKQKLPMIHIPMTGGAIVPAYNYPGCDAKMTQTQLADVFLG
;
A
#
# COMPACT_ATOMS: atom_id res chain seq x y z
N MET A 1 -56.36 -58.77 29.74
CA MET A 1 -54.94 -58.40 29.95
C MET A 1 -54.48 -57.65 28.71
N LYS A 2 -54.20 -56.34 28.82
CA LYS A 2 -53.83 -55.44 27.69
C LYS A 2 -52.35 -55.16 27.79
N LEU A 3 -51.53 -55.68 26.86
CA LEU A 3 -50.12 -55.37 26.71
C LEU A 3 -49.99 -53.99 26.04
N LYS A 4 -49.33 -53.03 26.73
CA LYS A 4 -48.99 -51.73 26.15
C LYS A 4 -47.57 -51.85 25.62
N ALA A 5 -47.40 -51.75 24.29
CA ALA A 5 -46.13 -51.64 23.63
C ALA A 5 -45.61 -50.22 23.80
N LEU A 6 -44.41 -50.02 24.44
CA LEU A 6 -43.67 -48.80 24.48
C LEU A 6 -42.83 -48.67 23.18
N ALA A 7 -43.16 -47.71 22.36
CA ALA A 7 -42.35 -47.34 21.21
C ALA A 7 -41.26 -46.38 21.67
N ALA A 8 -40.01 -46.83 21.61
CA ALA A 8 -38.83 -45.96 21.85
C ALA A 8 -38.55 -45.15 20.57
N VAL A 9 -38.76 -43.85 20.63
CA VAL A 9 -38.37 -42.90 19.58
C VAL A 9 -36.90 -42.56 19.80
N ALA A 10 -36.01 -43.09 18.97
CA ALA A 10 -34.62 -42.70 18.92
C ALA A 10 -34.50 -41.35 18.20
N ALA A 11 -34.24 -40.29 18.96
CA ALA A 11 -33.95 -38.97 18.41
C ALA A 11 -32.53 -38.96 17.84
N ALA A 12 -32.41 -39.07 16.53
CA ALA A 12 -31.15 -38.82 15.81
C ALA A 12 -30.91 -37.31 15.72
N THR A 13 -30.03 -36.80 16.57
CA THR A 13 -29.55 -35.43 16.46
C THR A 13 -28.49 -35.34 15.35
N PRO A 14 -28.71 -34.55 14.25
CA PRO A 14 -27.67 -34.32 13.28
C PRO A 14 -26.61 -33.42 13.91
N LEU A 15 -25.38 -33.93 14.06
CA LEU A 15 -24.21 -33.11 14.30
C LEU A 15 -24.00 -32.22 13.07
N MET A 16 -24.46 -30.98 13.12
CA MET A 16 -24.05 -29.96 12.18
C MET A 16 -22.57 -29.64 12.48
N VAL A 17 -21.68 -30.22 11.69
CA VAL A 17 -20.29 -29.78 11.59
C VAL A 17 -20.33 -28.38 10.99
N ALA A 18 -20.34 -27.37 11.83
CA ALA A 18 -20.06 -26.00 11.42
C ALA A 18 -18.61 -25.94 10.94
N CYS A 19 -18.40 -26.17 9.63
CA CYS A 19 -17.18 -25.69 8.98
C CYS A 19 -17.18 -24.17 9.14
N GLY A 20 -16.55 -23.69 10.19
CA GLY A 20 -16.23 -22.28 10.36
C GLY A 20 -15.27 -21.90 9.25
N SER A 21 -15.78 -21.37 8.15
CA SER A 21 -14.99 -20.60 7.22
C SER A 21 -14.36 -19.47 8.06
N ALA A 22 -13.05 -19.51 8.23
CA ALA A 22 -12.36 -18.37 8.81
C ALA A 22 -12.67 -17.18 7.92
N GLU A 23 -13.53 -16.29 8.39
CA GLU A 23 -13.88 -15.05 7.72
C GLU A 23 -12.58 -14.27 7.58
N LYS A 24 -12.04 -14.21 6.36
CA LYS A 24 -10.90 -13.36 6.06
C LYS A 24 -11.38 -11.92 6.25
N THR A 25 -11.08 -11.35 7.41
CA THR A 25 -11.32 -9.92 7.62
C THR A 25 -10.47 -9.14 6.63
N SER A 26 -11.09 -8.61 5.60
CA SER A 26 -10.44 -7.70 4.65
C SER A 26 -10.43 -6.28 5.23
N PHE A 27 -9.36 -5.54 4.97
CA PHE A 27 -9.23 -4.14 5.33
C PHE A 27 -9.08 -3.26 4.09
N THR A 28 -9.36 -1.97 4.26
CA THR A 28 -9.07 -0.95 3.24
C THR A 28 -8.15 0.09 3.84
N LEU A 29 -7.03 0.40 3.15
CA LEU A 29 -6.12 1.48 3.48
C LEU A 29 -6.19 2.60 2.44
N ASN A 30 -6.07 3.83 2.90
CA ASN A 30 -5.99 5.00 2.06
C ASN A 30 -4.61 5.64 2.18
N GLY A 31 -3.94 5.84 1.08
CA GLY A 31 -2.63 6.45 1.01
C GLY A 31 -2.57 7.60 0.03
N ALA A 32 -1.61 8.50 0.24
CA ALA A 32 -1.37 9.59 -0.70
C ALA A 32 0.12 9.97 -0.71
N GLY A 33 0.61 10.48 -1.84
CA GLY A 33 1.98 10.97 -1.88
C GLY A 33 2.64 10.94 -3.24
N ALA A 34 3.90 10.56 -3.24
CA ALA A 34 4.79 10.58 -4.39
C ALA A 34 4.17 9.96 -5.65
N THR A 35 4.39 10.61 -6.78
CA THR A 35 3.89 10.14 -8.08
C THR A 35 4.80 9.09 -8.70
N PHE A 36 6.09 9.13 -8.37
CA PHE A 36 7.11 8.23 -8.91
C PHE A 36 6.76 6.74 -8.72
N PRO A 37 6.40 6.24 -7.52
CA PRO A 37 6.12 4.83 -7.31
C PRO A 37 4.70 4.41 -7.71
N ALA A 38 3.82 5.32 -8.10
CA ALA A 38 2.40 5.04 -8.30
C ALA A 38 2.10 3.90 -9.29
N PRO A 39 2.80 3.77 -10.45
CA PRO A 39 2.55 2.65 -11.36
C PRO A 39 2.86 1.29 -10.71
N LEU A 40 3.94 1.22 -9.94
CA LEU A 40 4.35 0.01 -9.23
C LEU A 40 3.37 -0.31 -8.08
N TYR A 41 2.99 0.70 -7.30
CA TYR A 41 2.02 0.55 -6.22
C TYR A 41 0.67 0.05 -6.73
N ASN A 42 0.17 0.60 -7.82
CA ASN A 42 -1.09 0.14 -8.41
C ASN A 42 -1.05 -1.35 -8.78
N SER A 43 0.07 -1.81 -9.36
CA SER A 43 0.26 -3.23 -9.67
C SER A 43 0.27 -4.09 -8.40
N TRP A 44 1.03 -3.70 -7.39
CA TRP A 44 1.11 -4.44 -6.13
C TRP A 44 -0.22 -4.49 -5.38
N PHE A 45 -0.94 -3.37 -5.32
CA PHE A 45 -2.23 -3.29 -4.62
C PHE A 45 -3.31 -4.10 -5.32
N GLN A 46 -3.29 -4.16 -6.66
CA GLN A 46 -4.19 -5.04 -7.40
C GLN A 46 -3.91 -6.51 -7.11
N THR A 47 -2.64 -6.92 -7.13
CA THR A 47 -2.26 -8.31 -6.80
C THR A 47 -2.66 -8.65 -5.36
N MET A 48 -2.36 -7.78 -4.40
CA MET A 48 -2.73 -7.98 -3.00
C MET A 48 -4.25 -8.11 -2.83
N ALA A 49 -5.04 -7.28 -3.53
CA ALA A 49 -6.49 -7.36 -3.47
C ALA A 49 -7.03 -8.70 -4.00
N GLN A 50 -6.44 -9.22 -5.08
CA GLN A 50 -6.80 -10.52 -5.65
C GLN A 50 -6.46 -11.69 -4.72
N GLU A 51 -5.28 -11.63 -4.08
CA GLU A 51 -4.79 -12.72 -3.24
C GLU A 51 -5.39 -12.73 -1.83
N THR A 52 -5.64 -11.56 -1.26
CA THR A 52 -6.00 -11.43 0.15
C THR A 52 -7.38 -10.83 0.40
N GLY A 53 -7.97 -10.16 -0.58
CA GLY A 53 -9.17 -9.36 -0.42
C GLY A 53 -8.95 -7.97 0.20
N ASN A 54 -7.72 -7.65 0.64
CA ASN A 54 -7.38 -6.33 1.18
C ASN A 54 -7.29 -5.28 0.06
N GLN A 55 -7.73 -4.07 0.33
CA GLN A 55 -7.74 -3.00 -0.66
C GLN A 55 -6.87 -1.84 -0.21
N VAL A 56 -6.17 -1.23 -1.16
CA VAL A 56 -5.42 0.01 -0.93
C VAL A 56 -5.79 1.02 -2.00
N ASN A 57 -6.28 2.17 -1.56
CA ASN A 57 -6.54 3.32 -2.41
C ASN A 57 -5.34 4.27 -2.31
N TYR A 58 -4.67 4.55 -3.43
CA TYR A 58 -3.51 5.42 -3.45
C TYR A 58 -3.72 6.63 -4.36
N GLN A 59 -3.46 7.82 -3.82
CA GLN A 59 -3.57 9.08 -4.54
C GLN A 59 -2.17 9.64 -4.84
N ALA A 60 -1.78 9.64 -6.09
CA ALA A 60 -0.50 10.18 -6.56
C ALA A 60 -0.57 11.71 -6.69
N VAL A 61 -0.44 12.42 -5.57
CA VAL A 61 -0.61 13.89 -5.44
C VAL A 61 0.70 14.63 -5.15
N GLY A 62 1.83 13.92 -5.21
CA GLY A 62 3.16 14.42 -4.88
C GLY A 62 3.52 14.28 -3.40
N SER A 63 4.82 14.10 -3.13
CA SER A 63 5.37 13.82 -1.78
C SER A 63 4.94 14.84 -0.73
N GLY A 64 5.01 16.13 -1.06
CA GLY A 64 4.62 17.19 -0.12
C GLY A 64 3.15 17.16 0.27
N ALA A 65 2.25 16.83 -0.66
CA ALA A 65 0.82 16.68 -0.38
C ALA A 65 0.56 15.44 0.47
N GLY A 66 1.26 14.32 0.18
CA GLY A 66 1.17 13.11 0.99
C GLY A 66 1.55 13.34 2.45
N VAL A 67 2.68 14.02 2.70
CA VAL A 67 3.11 14.37 4.07
C VAL A 67 2.07 15.25 4.79
N ARG A 68 1.49 16.23 4.08
CA ARG A 68 0.43 17.07 4.69
C ARG A 68 -0.81 16.26 5.04
N GLN A 69 -1.27 15.37 4.15
CA GLN A 69 -2.46 14.54 4.39
C GLN A 69 -2.22 13.56 5.55
N TYR A 70 -1.03 12.94 5.62
CA TYR A 70 -0.67 12.08 6.75
C TYR A 70 -0.69 12.85 8.07
N ASN A 71 -0.05 14.02 8.12
CA ASN A 71 -0.05 14.87 9.31
C ASN A 71 -1.45 15.36 9.71
N ALA A 72 -2.36 15.50 8.75
CA ALA A 72 -3.76 15.84 8.98
C ALA A 72 -4.64 14.62 9.34
N LYS A 73 -4.07 13.43 9.36
CA LYS A 73 -4.78 12.16 9.62
C LYS A 73 -5.92 11.89 8.63
N THR A 74 -5.79 12.35 7.39
CA THR A 74 -6.79 12.11 6.33
C THR A 74 -6.47 10.88 5.50
N VAL A 75 -5.28 10.31 5.67
CA VAL A 75 -4.82 9.05 5.07
C VAL A 75 -4.11 8.19 6.12
N ASP A 76 -4.09 6.89 5.88
CA ASP A 76 -3.46 5.92 6.77
C ASP A 76 -1.93 5.88 6.59
N PHE A 77 -1.46 6.17 5.37
CA PHE A 77 -0.02 6.28 5.07
C PHE A 77 0.28 7.36 4.04
N GLY A 78 1.50 7.88 4.10
CA GLY A 78 2.04 8.81 3.11
C GLY A 78 3.21 8.20 2.35
N ALA A 79 3.41 8.56 1.09
CA ALA A 79 4.59 8.20 0.34
C ALA A 79 5.39 9.44 -0.05
N SER A 80 6.72 9.35 0.07
CA SER A 80 7.64 10.45 -0.25
C SER A 80 8.87 9.92 -1.00
N ASP A 81 9.37 10.69 -1.96
CA ASP A 81 10.59 10.38 -2.71
C ASP A 81 11.86 10.56 -1.85
N GLY A 82 11.74 11.26 -0.73
CA GLY A 82 12.82 11.46 0.22
C GLY A 82 12.36 11.32 1.65
N ALA A 83 13.31 11.13 2.56
CA ALA A 83 13.02 11.09 3.98
C ALA A 83 12.36 12.40 4.45
N VAL A 84 11.32 12.29 5.24
CA VAL A 84 10.64 13.44 5.83
C VAL A 84 11.44 13.90 7.04
N SER A 85 11.94 15.14 7.01
CA SER A 85 12.71 15.69 8.13
C SER A 85 11.83 15.90 9.38
N ASP A 86 12.44 15.85 10.55
CA ASP A 86 11.75 16.02 11.84
C ASP A 86 10.94 17.33 11.90
N ALA A 87 11.44 18.40 11.29
CA ALA A 87 10.73 19.67 11.22
C ALA A 87 9.40 19.62 10.46
N LYS A 88 9.23 18.64 9.57
CA LYS A 88 7.99 18.42 8.80
C LYS A 88 7.09 17.35 9.41
N GLN A 89 7.58 16.62 10.41
CA GLN A 89 6.82 15.59 11.09
C GLN A 89 5.98 16.23 12.20
N LYS A 90 4.67 16.10 12.11
CA LYS A 90 3.75 16.51 13.18
C LYS A 90 3.19 15.32 13.96
N LEU A 91 3.37 14.11 13.43
CA LEU A 91 2.98 12.85 14.04
C LEU A 91 4.20 11.92 14.06
N PRO A 92 4.29 11.00 15.01
CA PRO A 92 5.25 9.91 14.93
C PRO A 92 5.08 9.15 13.62
N MET A 93 6.18 8.91 12.89
CA MET A 93 6.16 8.15 11.64
C MET A 93 7.36 7.23 11.53
N ILE A 94 7.16 6.12 10.87
CA ILE A 94 8.20 5.16 10.53
C ILE A 94 8.42 5.25 9.02
N HIS A 95 9.67 5.38 8.60
CA HIS A 95 10.03 5.37 7.19
C HIS A 95 10.37 3.95 6.76
N ILE A 96 9.66 3.46 5.75
CA ILE A 96 9.87 2.14 5.17
C ILE A 96 10.33 2.35 3.72
N PRO A 97 11.57 1.99 3.36
CA PRO A 97 12.02 2.01 1.98
C PRO A 97 11.23 0.98 1.16
N MET A 98 10.54 1.42 0.11
CA MET A 98 9.69 0.56 -0.71
C MET A 98 10.30 0.28 -2.09
N THR A 99 10.81 1.31 -2.75
CA THR A 99 11.39 1.20 -4.09
C THR A 99 12.37 2.32 -4.34
N GLY A 100 13.21 2.18 -5.35
CA GLY A 100 14.15 3.19 -5.77
C GLY A 100 14.20 3.32 -7.29
N GLY A 101 14.63 4.46 -7.77
CA GLY A 101 14.82 4.73 -9.19
C GLY A 101 16.00 5.65 -9.41
N ALA A 102 16.62 5.56 -10.58
CA ALA A 102 17.67 6.46 -10.98
C ALA A 102 17.07 7.75 -11.54
N ILE A 103 17.65 8.88 -11.16
CA ILE A 103 17.40 10.18 -11.80
C ILE A 103 18.56 10.41 -12.76
N VAL A 104 18.26 10.54 -14.05
CA VAL A 104 19.26 10.73 -15.09
C VAL A 104 18.96 11.99 -15.89
N PRO A 105 19.97 12.82 -16.20
CA PRO A 105 19.81 13.90 -17.15
C PRO A 105 19.58 13.33 -18.55
N ALA A 106 18.53 13.78 -19.20
CA ALA A 106 18.28 13.46 -20.60
C ALA A 106 18.57 14.69 -21.45
N TYR A 107 19.31 14.51 -22.55
CA TYR A 107 19.61 15.58 -23.49
C TYR A 107 19.44 15.09 -24.93
N ASN A 108 19.09 16.00 -25.80
CA ASN A 108 19.02 15.75 -27.25
C ASN A 108 19.91 16.77 -27.99
N TYR A 109 21.16 16.42 -28.14
CA TYR A 109 22.11 17.23 -28.93
C TYR A 109 22.89 16.31 -29.87
N PRO A 110 22.54 16.25 -31.16
CA PRO A 110 23.17 15.37 -32.13
C PRO A 110 24.69 15.59 -32.22
N GLY A 111 25.47 14.49 -32.13
CA GLY A 111 26.92 14.53 -32.20
C GLY A 111 27.65 14.90 -30.90
N CYS A 112 26.92 15.08 -29.79
CA CYS A 112 27.51 15.33 -28.48
C CYS A 112 27.43 14.06 -27.59
N ASP A 113 28.58 13.60 -27.10
CA ASP A 113 28.67 12.59 -26.03
C ASP A 113 29.01 13.36 -24.73
N ALA A 114 27.98 13.86 -24.05
CA ALA A 114 28.17 14.66 -22.86
C ALA A 114 28.67 13.80 -21.69
N LYS A 115 29.89 14.07 -21.24
CA LYS A 115 30.50 13.47 -20.05
C LYS A 115 30.67 14.56 -19.01
N MET A 116 30.00 14.41 -17.87
CA MET A 116 30.01 15.40 -16.80
C MET A 116 30.31 14.74 -15.46
N THR A 117 31.05 15.45 -14.62
CA THR A 117 31.15 15.12 -13.20
C THR A 117 29.87 15.57 -12.46
N GLN A 118 29.66 15.06 -11.25
CA GLN A 118 28.54 15.50 -10.42
C GLN A 118 28.56 17.00 -10.15
N THR A 119 29.75 17.59 -9.96
CA THR A 119 29.91 19.04 -9.76
C THR A 119 29.49 19.82 -11.00
N GLN A 120 29.99 19.43 -12.18
CA GLN A 120 29.61 20.07 -13.44
C GLN A 120 28.09 19.97 -13.71
N LEU A 121 27.49 18.83 -13.39
CA LEU A 121 26.05 18.66 -13.52
C LEU A 121 25.30 19.61 -12.57
N ALA A 122 25.73 19.71 -11.32
CA ALA A 122 25.14 20.64 -10.36
C ALA A 122 25.26 22.10 -10.83
N ASP A 123 26.44 22.50 -11.34
CA ASP A 123 26.69 23.86 -11.84
C ASP A 123 25.76 24.21 -13.01
N VAL A 124 25.48 23.27 -13.91
CA VAL A 124 24.53 23.49 -15.03
C VAL A 124 23.11 23.86 -14.53
N PHE A 125 22.69 23.33 -13.38
CA PHE A 125 21.36 23.61 -12.82
C PHE A 125 21.36 24.78 -11.82
N LEU A 126 22.51 25.17 -11.30
CA LEU A 126 22.61 26.28 -10.37
C LEU A 126 22.90 27.61 -11.06
N GLY A 127 23.39 27.61 -12.29
CA GLY A 127 23.74 28.79 -13.10
C GLY A 127 25.18 29.23 -12.87
#